data_2bb68161bf699656e4a8a06366004a31
#
_entry.id   2bb68161bf699656e4a8a06366004a31
#
_cell.length_a   1.000
_cell.length_b   1.000
_cell.length_c   1.000
_cell.angle_alpha   90.00
_cell.angle_beta   90.00
_cell.angle_gamma   90.00
#
_symmetry.space_group_name_H-M   'P 1'
#
loop_
_entity.id
_entity.type
_entity.pdbx_description
1 polymer ?
#
loop_
_entity_poly.entity_id
_entity_poly.type
_entity_poly.pdbx_seq_one_letter_code
_entity_poly.pdbx_strand_id
1 'polypeptide(L)'
;YHCWKLYCDLCVWAFADIPSFEELENPDSKLATEVIADDGQVLTTFHIENRSYVAYEDLSPYLVQATVATEDQRFYKHSGIDFPSLGRVLVKTLLLSDSSQGGGSTITQQLAKTLYPRADVSSRIPGFSKVKMVWIKLKEWIPAVKLERDYTKEEILDMYLNAVFFGSSAYGVRAASQTFFAKEPAELTVEESATLVGMVNKPTRYNPALHPDKALVRRNFVIGQMEKAGYLTEAQRDSIR
;
A
#
# COMPACT_ATOMS: atom_id res chain seq x y z
N TYR A 1 27.43 -15.46 20.30
CA TYR A 1 26.64 -14.37 20.90
C TYR A 1 25.77 -13.64 19.87
N HIS A 2 26.24 -13.40 18.64
CA HIS A 2 25.45 -12.68 17.62
C HIS A 2 24.30 -13.51 17.03
N CYS A 3 24.48 -14.82 16.87
CA CYS A 3 23.45 -15.71 16.32
C CYS A 3 22.26 -15.87 17.26
N TRP A 4 22.49 -15.92 18.57
CA TRP A 4 21.46 -16.00 19.61
C TRP A 4 20.59 -14.73 19.67
N LYS A 5 21.21 -13.56 19.58
CA LYS A 5 20.50 -12.28 19.55
C LYS A 5 19.63 -12.14 18.30
N LEU A 6 20.16 -12.58 17.16
CA LEU A 6 19.42 -12.63 15.89
C LEU A 6 18.17 -13.55 15.99
N TYR A 7 18.34 -14.72 16.64
CA TYR A 7 17.26 -15.68 16.85
C TYR A 7 16.21 -15.12 17.82
N CYS A 8 16.64 -14.49 18.93
CA CYS A 8 15.74 -13.83 19.87
C CYS A 8 14.97 -12.66 19.24
N ASP A 9 15.63 -11.80 18.45
CA ASP A 9 14.97 -10.69 17.74
C ASP A 9 13.94 -11.21 16.72
N LEU A 10 14.24 -12.33 16.04
CA LEU A 10 13.30 -12.99 15.12
C LEU A 10 12.09 -13.59 15.87
N CYS A 11 12.36 -14.25 17.01
CA CYS A 11 11.31 -14.83 17.84
C CYS A 11 10.40 -13.75 18.44
N VAL A 12 10.95 -12.68 18.99
CA VAL A 12 10.17 -11.56 19.54
C VAL A 12 9.28 -10.95 18.47
N TRP A 13 9.78 -10.77 17.25
CA TRP A 13 8.98 -10.27 16.13
C TRP A 13 7.93 -11.26 15.62
N ALA A 14 8.23 -12.55 15.62
CA ALA A 14 7.28 -13.58 15.20
C ALA A 14 6.10 -13.73 16.20
N PHE A 15 6.32 -13.37 17.47
CA PHE A 15 5.33 -13.40 18.54
C PHE A 15 4.80 -12.01 18.91
N ALA A 16 5.21 -10.93 18.22
CA ALA A 16 4.62 -9.61 18.40
C ALA A 16 3.12 -9.67 18.09
N ASP A 17 2.30 -9.16 18.98
CA ASP A 17 0.87 -9.07 18.78
C ASP A 17 0.60 -8.14 17.59
N ILE A 18 -0.20 -8.63 16.65
CA ILE A 18 -0.75 -7.81 15.58
C ILE A 18 -1.93 -7.05 16.17
N PRO A 19 -2.06 -5.73 15.93
CA PRO A 19 -3.24 -4.99 16.34
C PRO A 19 -4.52 -5.68 15.86
N SER A 20 -5.57 -5.66 16.68
CA SER A 20 -6.86 -6.17 16.26
C SER A 20 -7.42 -5.36 15.10
N PHE A 21 -8.35 -5.94 14.34
CA PHE A 21 -9.06 -5.23 13.27
C PHE A 21 -9.73 -3.96 13.79
N GLU A 22 -10.30 -4.01 15.00
CA GLU A 22 -10.93 -2.87 15.67
C GLU A 22 -9.94 -1.73 15.96
N GLU A 23 -8.69 -2.05 16.33
CA GLU A 23 -7.61 -1.05 16.48
C GLU A 23 -7.13 -0.49 15.15
N LEU A 24 -7.27 -1.26 14.05
CA LEU A 24 -6.91 -0.82 12.70
C LEU A 24 -8.03 0.00 12.04
N GLU A 25 -9.29 -0.31 12.32
CA GLU A 25 -10.45 0.49 11.92
C GLU A 25 -10.50 1.84 12.65
N ASN A 26 -10.19 1.82 13.93
CA ASN A 26 -10.11 3.01 14.76
C ASN A 26 -8.70 3.11 15.34
N PRO A 27 -7.69 3.46 14.52
CA PRO A 27 -6.39 3.77 15.08
C PRO A 27 -6.62 4.88 16.09
N ASP A 28 -6.13 4.70 17.33
CA ASP A 28 -6.13 5.75 18.34
C ASP A 28 -5.68 7.04 17.64
N SER A 29 -6.66 7.84 17.25
CA SER A 29 -6.42 9.05 16.49
C SER A 29 -5.50 9.87 17.36
N LYS A 30 -4.27 10.10 16.91
CA LYS A 30 -3.40 11.11 17.50
C LYS A 30 -4.27 12.34 17.60
N LEU A 31 -4.66 12.65 18.82
CA LEU A 31 -5.70 13.58 19.21
C LEU A 31 -5.73 14.78 18.26
N ALA A 32 -6.88 15.01 17.65
CA ALA A 32 -7.09 16.20 16.86
C ALA A 32 -6.70 17.43 17.70
N THR A 33 -5.86 18.29 17.16
CA THR A 33 -5.53 19.55 17.82
C THR A 33 -6.72 20.48 17.63
N GLU A 34 -7.48 20.70 18.69
CA GLU A 34 -8.54 21.70 18.68
C GLU A 34 -7.95 23.09 18.93
N VAL A 35 -8.28 24.04 18.08
CA VAL A 35 -8.03 25.46 18.32
C VAL A 35 -9.27 26.01 18.95
N ILE A 36 -9.17 26.35 20.23
CA ILE A 36 -10.28 26.87 21.04
C ILE A 36 -10.07 28.38 21.18
N ALA A 37 -11.13 29.16 20.94
CA ALA A 37 -11.13 30.59 21.20
C ALA A 37 -11.16 30.86 22.73
N ASP A 38 -10.82 32.07 23.13
CA ASP A 38 -10.77 32.46 24.54
C ASP A 38 -12.14 32.36 25.25
N ASP A 39 -13.22 32.35 24.47
CA ASP A 39 -14.60 32.12 24.95
C ASP A 39 -15.00 30.65 25.06
N GLY A 40 -14.06 29.75 24.80
CA GLY A 40 -14.28 28.28 24.86
C GLY A 40 -14.93 27.67 23.61
N GLN A 41 -15.17 28.46 22.55
CA GLN A 41 -15.66 27.90 21.28
C GLN A 41 -14.55 27.26 20.47
N VAL A 42 -14.81 26.07 19.93
CA VAL A 42 -13.88 25.41 19.00
C VAL A 42 -13.92 26.11 17.66
N LEU A 43 -12.84 26.84 17.32
CA LEU A 43 -12.70 27.57 16.07
C LEU A 43 -12.45 26.63 14.90
N THR A 44 -11.61 25.63 15.09
CA THR A 44 -11.30 24.61 14.10
C THR A 44 -10.62 23.43 14.75
N THR A 45 -10.72 22.28 14.12
CA THR A 45 -10.07 21.05 14.56
C THR A 45 -9.08 20.65 13.47
N PHE A 46 -7.79 20.62 13.82
CA PHE A 46 -6.76 20.09 12.93
C PHE A 46 -6.67 18.59 13.14
N HIS A 47 -7.21 17.82 12.23
CA HIS A 47 -6.96 16.39 12.15
C HIS A 47 -5.61 16.18 11.48
N ILE A 48 -4.66 15.57 12.18
CA ILE A 48 -3.36 15.18 11.60
C ILE A 48 -3.58 14.12 10.52
N GLU A 49 -4.63 13.31 10.65
CA GLU A 49 -5.06 12.32 9.67
C GLU A 49 -6.60 12.23 9.66
N ASN A 50 -7.23 12.69 8.59
CA ASN A 50 -8.67 12.51 8.37
C ASN A 50 -8.85 11.10 7.77
N ARG A 51 -8.76 10.05 8.61
CA ARG A 51 -8.95 8.65 8.23
C ARG A 51 -10.37 8.24 8.60
N SER A 52 -11.32 8.40 7.70
CA SER A 52 -12.57 7.66 7.80
C SER A 52 -12.41 6.34 7.06
N TYR A 53 -12.49 5.24 7.79
CA TYR A 53 -12.38 3.88 7.27
C TYR A 53 -13.47 3.61 6.23
N VAL A 54 -13.12 2.85 5.21
CA VAL A 54 -14.01 2.39 4.13
C VAL A 54 -13.98 0.88 4.14
N ALA A 55 -15.13 0.25 4.37
CA ALA A 55 -15.25 -1.20 4.31
C ALA A 55 -15.10 -1.71 2.87
N TYR A 56 -14.71 -2.97 2.72
CA TYR A 56 -14.47 -3.58 1.41
C TYR A 56 -15.69 -3.47 0.48
N GLU A 57 -16.89 -3.61 1.02
CA GLU A 57 -18.16 -3.53 0.30
C GLU A 57 -18.44 -2.13 -0.26
N ASP A 58 -17.86 -1.09 0.35
CA ASP A 58 -17.99 0.31 -0.05
C ASP A 58 -16.86 0.75 -1.01
N LEU A 59 -16.01 -0.17 -1.44
CA LEU A 59 -14.98 0.10 -2.44
C LEU A 59 -15.52 -0.13 -3.86
N SER A 60 -15.11 0.75 -4.79
CA SER A 60 -15.36 0.47 -6.20
C SER A 60 -14.67 -0.84 -6.62
N PRO A 61 -15.37 -1.76 -7.31
CA PRO A 61 -14.76 -2.98 -7.83
C PRO A 61 -13.59 -2.67 -8.79
N TYR A 62 -13.65 -1.55 -9.51
CA TYR A 62 -12.57 -1.11 -10.39
C TYR A 62 -11.31 -0.72 -9.62
N LEU A 63 -11.45 -0.14 -8.43
CA LEU A 63 -10.32 0.20 -7.57
C LEU A 63 -9.62 -1.06 -7.06
N VAL A 64 -10.38 -2.04 -6.59
CA VAL A 64 -9.86 -3.34 -6.15
C VAL A 64 -9.14 -4.05 -7.29
N GLN A 65 -9.77 -4.13 -8.47
CA GLN A 65 -9.19 -4.75 -9.66
C GLN A 65 -7.92 -4.04 -10.12
N ALA A 66 -7.90 -2.71 -10.16
CA ALA A 66 -6.74 -1.91 -10.51
C ALA A 66 -5.56 -2.15 -9.54
N THR A 67 -5.87 -2.20 -8.23
CA THR A 67 -4.88 -2.47 -7.18
C THR A 67 -4.26 -3.84 -7.35
N VAL A 68 -5.06 -4.89 -7.45
CA VAL A 68 -4.58 -6.26 -7.64
C VAL A 68 -3.81 -6.41 -8.95
N ALA A 69 -4.34 -5.87 -10.06
CA ALA A 69 -3.69 -5.96 -11.38
C ALA A 69 -2.31 -5.28 -11.41
N THR A 70 -2.12 -4.22 -10.63
CA THR A 70 -0.92 -3.38 -10.70
C THR A 70 0.11 -3.74 -9.65
N GLU A 71 -0.32 -3.91 -8.41
CA GLU A 71 0.57 -4.11 -7.27
C GLU A 71 0.87 -5.60 -7.03
N ASP A 72 -0.12 -6.48 -7.26
CA ASP A 72 0.01 -7.91 -6.92
C ASP A 72 -0.94 -8.81 -7.72
N GLN A 73 -0.61 -9.09 -8.98
CA GLN A 73 -1.44 -9.89 -9.89
C GLN A 73 -1.80 -11.29 -9.38
N ARG A 74 -1.00 -11.79 -8.44
CA ARG A 74 -1.21 -13.13 -7.87
C ARG A 74 -1.72 -13.09 -6.43
N PHE A 75 -2.24 -11.95 -5.99
CA PHE A 75 -2.67 -11.70 -4.62
C PHE A 75 -3.55 -12.83 -4.04
N TYR A 76 -4.50 -13.31 -4.78
CA TYR A 76 -5.39 -14.42 -4.37
C TYR A 76 -4.75 -15.82 -4.43
N LYS A 77 -3.47 -15.94 -4.86
CA LYS A 77 -2.79 -17.22 -5.09
C LYS A 77 -1.63 -17.50 -4.14
N HIS A 78 -1.32 -16.57 -3.24
CA HIS A 78 -0.23 -16.72 -2.26
C HIS A 78 -0.69 -16.31 -0.86
N SER A 79 0.12 -16.62 0.15
CA SER A 79 -0.12 -16.30 1.56
C SER A 79 0.96 -15.32 2.07
N GLY A 80 0.90 -14.07 1.63
CA GLY A 80 1.79 -12.98 2.03
C GLY A 80 3.09 -12.88 1.24
N ILE A 81 3.61 -13.96 0.67
CA ILE A 81 4.84 -13.97 -0.12
C ILE A 81 4.58 -14.64 -1.48
N ASP A 82 4.85 -13.94 -2.57
CA ASP A 82 4.81 -14.49 -3.92
C ASP A 82 6.20 -14.92 -4.36
N PHE A 83 6.59 -16.17 -4.06
CA PHE A 83 7.88 -16.75 -4.45
C PHE A 83 8.13 -16.76 -5.97
N PRO A 84 7.14 -17.10 -6.84
CA PRO A 84 7.33 -17.02 -8.29
C PRO A 84 7.62 -15.59 -8.78
N SER A 85 6.95 -14.59 -8.23
CA SER A 85 7.22 -13.18 -8.59
C SER A 85 8.59 -12.72 -8.08
N LEU A 86 9.00 -13.12 -6.88
CA LEU A 86 10.35 -12.86 -6.37
C LEU A 86 11.42 -13.51 -7.25
N GLY A 87 11.24 -14.77 -7.65
CA GLY A 87 12.15 -15.47 -8.56
C GLY A 87 12.28 -14.75 -9.89
N ARG A 88 11.16 -14.31 -10.48
CA ARG A 88 11.14 -13.55 -11.74
C ARG A 88 11.88 -12.21 -11.62
N VAL A 89 11.66 -11.45 -10.54
CA VAL A 89 12.37 -10.19 -10.30
C VAL A 89 13.85 -10.43 -10.10
N LEU A 90 14.24 -11.44 -9.32
CA LEU A 90 15.64 -11.79 -9.09
C LEU A 90 16.37 -12.13 -10.40
N VAL A 91 15.76 -12.97 -11.24
CA VAL A 91 16.31 -13.34 -12.54
C VAL A 91 16.45 -12.11 -13.45
N LYS A 92 15.42 -11.26 -13.56
CA LYS A 92 15.48 -10.04 -14.37
C LYS A 92 16.54 -9.07 -13.89
N THR A 93 16.64 -8.85 -12.57
CA THR A 93 17.62 -7.92 -12.00
C THR A 93 19.05 -8.43 -12.19
N LEU A 94 19.28 -9.74 -12.04
CA LEU A 94 20.61 -10.35 -12.19
C LEU A 94 21.06 -10.49 -13.65
N LEU A 95 20.14 -10.82 -14.58
CA LEU A 95 20.47 -11.13 -15.97
C LEU A 95 20.29 -9.92 -16.90
N LEU A 96 19.34 -9.02 -16.63
CA LEU A 96 18.97 -7.96 -17.56
C LEU A 96 19.32 -6.56 -17.05
N SER A 97 19.82 -6.42 -15.82
CA SER A 97 20.09 -5.13 -15.15
C SER A 97 18.90 -4.15 -15.22
N ASP A 98 17.68 -4.67 -15.46
CA ASP A 98 16.47 -3.88 -15.59
C ASP A 98 15.76 -3.77 -14.25
N SER A 99 16.02 -2.66 -13.54
CA SER A 99 15.35 -2.31 -12.30
C SER A 99 14.03 -1.54 -12.50
N SER A 100 13.61 -1.32 -13.75
CA SER A 100 12.49 -0.42 -14.10
C SER A 100 11.11 -1.03 -13.93
N GLN A 101 10.99 -2.34 -13.89
CA GLN A 101 9.69 -3.01 -13.74
C GLN A 101 9.46 -3.46 -12.30
N GLY A 102 8.64 -2.67 -11.63
CA GLY A 102 8.26 -2.77 -10.24
C GLY A 102 7.79 -4.11 -9.72
N GLY A 103 7.73 -4.21 -8.40
CA GLY A 103 6.80 -5.07 -7.72
C GLY A 103 7.26 -6.51 -7.48
N GLY A 104 8.35 -6.70 -6.74
CA GLY A 104 8.58 -7.97 -6.06
C GLY A 104 7.97 -8.01 -4.64
N SER A 105 7.28 -6.96 -4.22
CA SER A 105 6.60 -6.91 -2.92
C SER A 105 5.09 -7.09 -3.12
N THR A 106 4.47 -7.94 -2.30
CA THR A 106 3.03 -8.16 -2.31
C THR A 106 2.28 -7.02 -1.62
N ILE A 107 0.96 -6.89 -1.85
CA ILE A 107 0.08 -5.95 -1.14
C ILE A 107 0.22 -6.14 0.37
N THR A 108 0.20 -7.39 0.85
CA THR A 108 0.33 -7.72 2.27
C THR A 108 1.68 -7.29 2.85
N GLN A 109 2.78 -7.40 2.09
CA GLN A 109 4.09 -6.89 2.52
C GLN A 109 4.13 -5.37 2.57
N GLN A 110 3.44 -4.68 1.66
CA GLN A 110 3.33 -3.23 1.67
C GLN A 110 2.49 -2.76 2.87
N LEU A 111 1.38 -3.42 3.15
CA LEU A 111 0.56 -3.17 4.34
C LEU A 111 1.38 -3.40 5.62
N ALA A 112 2.08 -4.54 5.73
CA ALA A 112 2.93 -4.84 6.87
C ALA A 112 3.99 -3.75 7.15
N LYS A 113 4.55 -3.13 6.12
CA LYS A 113 5.49 -2.00 6.27
C LYS A 113 4.82 -0.75 6.82
N THR A 114 3.57 -0.52 6.46
CA THR A 114 2.81 0.65 6.90
C THR A 114 2.36 0.50 8.36
N LEU A 115 1.89 -0.68 8.74
CA LEU A 115 1.43 -0.98 10.09
C LEU A 115 2.59 -1.14 11.09
N TYR A 116 3.73 -1.68 10.63
CA TYR A 116 4.91 -1.93 11.44
C TYR A 116 6.11 -1.11 10.91
N PRO A 117 6.11 0.22 11.13
CA PRO A 117 7.20 1.06 10.67
C PRO A 117 8.51 0.59 11.31
N ARG A 118 9.54 0.51 10.48
CA ARG A 118 10.86 0.00 10.87
C ARG A 118 11.43 0.83 12.01
N ALA A 119 11.70 0.22 13.15
CA ALA A 119 12.70 0.76 14.06
C ALA A 119 14.03 0.88 13.29
N ASP A 120 14.64 2.05 13.32
CA ASP A 120 15.81 2.39 12.50
C ASP A 120 17.03 1.51 12.87
N VAL A 121 17.13 0.35 12.24
CA VAL A 121 18.26 -0.59 12.38
C VAL A 121 19.44 -0.17 11.47
N SER A 122 19.32 1.00 10.80
CA SER A 122 20.22 1.37 9.70
C SER A 122 21.64 1.71 10.09
N SER A 123 21.94 1.98 11.37
CA SER A 123 23.17 2.69 11.73
C SER A 123 24.32 1.86 12.33
N ARG A 124 24.19 0.55 12.55
CA ARG A 124 25.17 -0.17 13.41
C ARG A 124 25.89 -1.39 12.86
N ILE A 125 25.75 -1.76 11.59
CA ILE A 125 26.52 -2.90 11.06
C ILE A 125 27.30 -2.48 9.81
N PRO A 126 28.57 -2.10 9.92
CA PRO A 126 29.43 -1.87 8.77
C PRO A 126 29.80 -3.22 8.12
N GLY A 127 29.72 -3.32 6.80
CA GLY A 127 30.43 -4.37 6.04
C GLY A 127 29.60 -5.45 5.36
N PHE A 128 28.28 -5.59 5.59
CA PHE A 128 27.47 -6.68 5.00
C PHE A 128 26.19 -6.17 4.30
N SER A 129 26.34 -5.38 3.24
CA SER A 129 25.17 -4.77 2.57
C SER A 129 24.15 -5.77 1.97
N LYS A 130 24.62 -6.90 1.44
CA LYS A 130 23.73 -7.93 0.85
C LYS A 130 23.01 -8.75 1.91
N VAL A 131 23.69 -9.16 2.97
CA VAL A 131 23.11 -9.89 4.10
C VAL A 131 22.09 -9.02 4.84
N LYS A 132 22.37 -7.73 4.99
CA LYS A 132 21.46 -6.74 5.57
C LYS A 132 20.17 -6.62 4.75
N MET A 133 20.24 -6.60 3.41
CA MET A 133 19.05 -6.55 2.56
C MET A 133 18.16 -7.81 2.72
N VAL A 134 18.76 -8.97 2.78
CA VAL A 134 18.03 -10.23 3.02
C VAL A 134 17.35 -10.19 4.40
N TRP A 135 18.06 -9.73 5.42
CA TRP A 135 17.52 -9.62 6.78
C TRP A 135 16.35 -8.63 6.87
N ILE A 136 16.46 -7.48 6.21
CA ILE A 136 15.38 -6.50 6.11
C ILE A 136 14.15 -7.12 5.44
N LYS A 137 14.35 -7.90 4.37
CA LYS A 137 13.25 -8.59 3.67
C LYS A 137 12.59 -9.65 4.55
N LEU A 138 13.35 -10.44 5.29
CA LEU A 138 12.78 -11.42 6.23
C LEU A 138 11.90 -10.76 7.30
N LYS A 139 12.29 -9.59 7.80
CA LYS A 139 11.48 -8.80 8.74
C LYS A 139 10.15 -8.29 8.13
N GLU A 140 10.09 -8.10 6.83
CA GLU A 140 8.84 -7.75 6.12
C GLU A 140 7.96 -8.99 5.88
N TRP A 141 8.56 -10.17 5.71
CA TRP A 141 7.84 -11.39 5.37
C TRP A 141 7.07 -11.99 6.55
N ILE A 142 7.65 -11.95 7.75
CA ILE A 142 7.03 -12.52 8.95
C ILE A 142 5.68 -11.84 9.27
N PRO A 143 5.60 -10.50 9.38
CA PRO A 143 4.33 -9.81 9.57
C PRO A 143 3.35 -10.04 8.42
N ALA A 144 3.83 -10.10 7.17
CA ALA A 144 2.96 -10.34 6.02
C ALA A 144 2.30 -11.73 6.07
N VAL A 145 3.07 -12.79 6.40
CA VAL A 145 2.52 -14.15 6.55
C VAL A 145 1.55 -14.21 7.73
N LYS A 146 1.82 -13.48 8.81
CA LYS A 146 0.95 -13.43 9.98
C LYS A 146 -0.37 -12.73 9.65
N LEU A 147 -0.33 -11.59 8.93
CA LEU A 147 -1.53 -10.91 8.43
C LEU A 147 -2.40 -11.85 7.57
N GLU A 148 -1.80 -12.59 6.64
CA GLU A 148 -2.54 -13.52 5.79
C GLU A 148 -3.11 -14.76 6.53
N ARG A 149 -2.58 -15.06 7.70
CA ARG A 149 -3.14 -16.10 8.56
C ARG A 149 -4.33 -15.60 9.36
N ASP A 150 -4.27 -14.34 9.80
CA ASP A 150 -5.21 -13.79 10.78
C ASP A 150 -6.34 -13.01 10.09
N TYR A 151 -6.18 -12.57 8.82
CA TYR A 151 -7.14 -11.77 8.04
C TYR A 151 -7.43 -12.37 6.67
N THR A 152 -8.63 -12.15 6.16
CA THR A 152 -9.05 -12.51 4.80
C THR A 152 -8.40 -11.61 3.74
N LYS A 153 -8.49 -12.00 2.48
CA LYS A 153 -7.96 -11.19 1.36
C LYS A 153 -8.69 -9.86 1.22
N GLU A 154 -9.97 -9.86 1.47
CA GLU A 154 -10.83 -8.67 1.45
C GLU A 154 -10.43 -7.70 2.56
N GLU A 155 -10.27 -8.18 3.79
CA GLU A 155 -9.81 -7.39 4.93
C GLU A 155 -8.40 -6.82 4.73
N ILE A 156 -7.50 -7.56 4.09
CA ILE A 156 -6.15 -7.07 3.77
C ILE A 156 -6.20 -5.96 2.72
N LEU A 157 -7.11 -6.07 1.72
CA LEU A 157 -7.27 -5.06 0.68
C LEU A 157 -7.86 -3.76 1.23
N ASP A 158 -8.88 -3.86 2.07
CA ASP A 158 -9.46 -2.65 2.65
C ASP A 158 -8.50 -1.98 3.64
N MET A 159 -7.83 -2.73 4.52
CA MET A 159 -6.76 -2.19 5.37
C MET A 159 -5.66 -1.50 4.55
N TYR A 160 -5.25 -2.10 3.43
CA TYR A 160 -4.24 -1.53 2.56
C TYR A 160 -4.69 -0.21 1.95
N LEU A 161 -5.90 -0.18 1.35
CA LEU A 161 -6.43 1.01 0.70
C LEU A 161 -6.76 2.13 1.71
N ASN A 162 -7.11 1.78 2.95
CA ASN A 162 -7.30 2.75 4.02
C ASN A 162 -5.98 3.28 4.61
N ALA A 163 -4.88 2.53 4.51
CA ALA A 163 -3.60 2.92 5.09
C ALA A 163 -2.64 3.63 4.13
N VAL A 164 -2.78 3.41 2.82
CA VAL A 164 -1.80 3.87 1.83
C VAL A 164 -1.88 5.39 1.61
N PHE A 165 -0.72 6.01 1.37
CA PHE A 165 -0.62 7.44 1.07
C PHE A 165 -0.74 7.68 -0.44
N PHE A 166 -1.70 8.53 -0.84
CA PHE A 166 -1.97 8.87 -2.25
C PHE A 166 -1.38 10.24 -2.68
N GLY A 167 -0.77 10.99 -1.79
CA GLY A 167 -0.26 12.34 -2.08
C GLY A 167 -1.25 13.43 -1.66
N SER A 168 -0.83 14.72 -1.76
CA SER A 168 -1.65 15.88 -1.36
C SER A 168 -2.27 15.74 0.03
N SER A 169 -1.51 15.18 0.98
CA SER A 169 -1.96 14.88 2.35
C SER A 169 -3.13 13.88 2.44
N ALA A 170 -3.47 13.19 1.35
CA ALA A 170 -4.52 12.18 1.34
C ALA A 170 -3.97 10.82 1.80
N TYR A 171 -4.29 10.44 3.02
CA TYR A 171 -4.07 9.12 3.59
C TYR A 171 -5.37 8.33 3.53
N GLY A 172 -5.30 7.14 2.91
CA GLY A 172 -6.45 6.29 2.68
C GLY A 172 -7.31 6.71 1.49
N VAL A 173 -8.09 5.74 1.02
CA VAL A 173 -8.84 5.84 -0.23
C VAL A 173 -9.96 6.89 -0.17
N ARG A 174 -10.64 7.07 0.98
CA ARG A 174 -11.72 8.07 1.09
C ARG A 174 -11.17 9.46 0.95
N ALA A 175 -10.09 9.80 1.66
CA ALA A 175 -9.44 11.10 1.55
C ALA A 175 -8.94 11.34 0.12
N ALA A 176 -8.36 10.33 -0.54
CA ALA A 176 -7.89 10.43 -1.91
C ALA A 176 -9.05 10.65 -2.90
N SER A 177 -10.12 9.87 -2.79
CA SER A 177 -11.31 9.95 -3.64
C SER A 177 -11.96 11.35 -3.55
N GLN A 178 -12.12 11.86 -2.34
CA GLN A 178 -12.65 13.21 -2.11
C GLN A 178 -11.69 14.30 -2.61
N THR A 179 -10.39 14.18 -2.35
CA THR A 179 -9.39 15.19 -2.73
C THR A 179 -9.27 15.34 -4.24
N PHE A 180 -9.25 14.23 -4.98
CA PHE A 180 -8.96 14.26 -6.42
C PHE A 180 -10.20 14.26 -7.29
N PHE A 181 -11.33 13.74 -6.81
CA PHE A 181 -12.53 13.53 -7.63
C PHE A 181 -13.82 14.02 -6.98
N ALA A 182 -13.79 14.46 -5.72
CA ALA A 182 -14.98 14.88 -4.93
C ALA A 182 -16.08 13.79 -4.93
N LYS A 183 -15.69 12.50 -4.83
CA LYS A 183 -16.57 11.34 -4.86
C LYS A 183 -16.33 10.42 -3.68
N GLU A 184 -17.33 9.58 -3.35
CA GLU A 184 -17.12 8.44 -2.47
C GLU A 184 -16.36 7.32 -3.19
N PRO A 185 -15.60 6.48 -2.47
CA PRO A 185 -14.81 5.39 -3.06
C PRO A 185 -15.61 4.40 -3.90
N ALA A 186 -16.88 4.15 -3.56
CA ALA A 186 -17.77 3.27 -4.32
C ALA A 186 -18.11 3.81 -5.72
N GLU A 187 -18.05 5.13 -5.91
CA GLU A 187 -18.45 5.81 -7.15
C GLU A 187 -17.29 5.99 -8.15
N LEU A 188 -16.09 5.56 -7.79
CA LEU A 188 -14.92 5.71 -8.65
C LEU A 188 -15.06 4.91 -9.94
N THR A 189 -14.85 5.57 -11.08
CA THR A 189 -14.80 4.94 -12.39
C THR A 189 -13.49 4.16 -12.60
N VAL A 190 -13.35 3.48 -13.73
CA VAL A 190 -12.12 2.75 -14.08
C VAL A 190 -10.92 3.71 -14.16
N GLU A 191 -11.10 4.87 -14.82
CA GLU A 191 -10.05 5.87 -15.04
C GLU A 191 -9.62 6.54 -13.73
N GLU A 192 -10.57 6.85 -12.87
CA GLU A 192 -10.33 7.45 -11.57
C GLU A 192 -9.61 6.45 -10.65
N SER A 193 -10.08 5.21 -10.62
CA SER A 193 -9.45 4.10 -9.90
C SER A 193 -8.00 3.86 -10.38
N ALA A 194 -7.80 3.80 -11.69
CA ALA A 194 -6.48 3.63 -12.29
C ALA A 194 -5.55 4.81 -11.98
N THR A 195 -6.09 6.03 -11.88
CA THR A 195 -5.32 7.21 -11.50
C THR A 195 -4.84 7.12 -10.06
N LEU A 196 -5.73 6.82 -9.11
CA LEU A 196 -5.37 6.65 -7.70
C LEU A 196 -4.32 5.56 -7.51
N VAL A 197 -4.56 4.37 -8.06
CA VAL A 197 -3.61 3.25 -7.97
C VAL A 197 -2.26 3.62 -8.62
N GLY A 198 -2.29 4.35 -9.72
CA GLY A 198 -1.09 4.86 -10.36
C GLY A 198 -0.23 5.74 -9.45
N MET A 199 -0.85 6.50 -8.57
CA MET A 199 -0.16 7.41 -7.63
C MET A 199 0.56 6.67 -6.51
N VAL A 200 0.05 5.52 -6.04
CA VAL A 200 0.60 4.79 -4.89
C VAL A 200 2.11 4.55 -4.99
N ASN A 201 2.60 4.23 -6.18
CA ASN A 201 4.03 3.95 -6.41
C ASN A 201 4.94 5.15 -6.11
N LYS A 202 4.54 6.36 -6.55
CA LYS A 202 5.28 7.63 -6.34
C LYS A 202 4.28 8.78 -6.26
N PRO A 203 3.66 9.01 -5.09
CA PRO A 203 2.53 9.93 -4.93
C PRO A 203 2.78 11.37 -5.39
N THR A 204 3.98 11.90 -5.18
CA THR A 204 4.34 13.24 -5.65
C THR A 204 4.57 13.27 -7.16
N ARG A 205 5.22 12.23 -7.72
CA ARG A 205 5.60 12.20 -9.15
C ARG A 205 4.41 11.99 -10.08
N TYR A 206 3.44 11.20 -9.65
CA TYR A 206 2.25 10.84 -10.43
C TYR A 206 0.99 11.58 -9.97
N ASN A 207 1.16 12.65 -9.20
CA ASN A 207 0.05 13.50 -8.78
C ASN A 207 -0.51 14.26 -9.97
N PRO A 208 -1.80 14.09 -10.32
CA PRO A 208 -2.40 14.73 -11.48
C PRO A 208 -2.46 16.27 -11.34
N ALA A 209 -2.55 16.81 -10.13
CA ALA A 209 -2.53 18.25 -9.90
C ALA A 209 -1.14 18.87 -10.11
N LEU A 210 -0.06 18.08 -9.90
CA LEU A 210 1.32 18.57 -10.04
C LEU A 210 1.96 18.20 -11.39
N HIS A 211 1.65 17.01 -11.89
CA HIS A 211 2.27 16.43 -13.09
C HIS A 211 1.25 15.68 -13.94
N PRO A 212 0.29 16.36 -14.60
CA PRO A 212 -0.81 15.72 -15.33
C PRO A 212 -0.32 14.75 -16.43
N ASP A 213 0.71 15.10 -17.17
CA ASP A 213 1.26 14.22 -18.23
C ASP A 213 1.80 12.90 -17.67
N LYS A 214 2.54 12.96 -16.54
CA LYS A 214 3.08 11.76 -15.91
C LYS A 214 1.97 10.92 -15.24
N ALA A 215 0.96 11.58 -14.70
CA ALA A 215 -0.21 10.93 -14.15
C ALA A 215 -0.98 10.19 -15.24
N LEU A 216 -1.19 10.82 -16.39
CA LEU A 216 -1.85 10.22 -17.56
C LEU A 216 -1.11 8.96 -18.05
N VAL A 217 0.21 9.05 -18.23
CA VAL A 217 1.04 7.89 -18.63
C VAL A 217 0.94 6.77 -17.61
N ARG A 218 0.98 7.11 -16.33
CA ARG A 218 0.90 6.10 -15.26
C ARG A 218 -0.50 5.49 -15.13
N ARG A 219 -1.57 6.28 -15.29
CA ARG A 219 -2.95 5.80 -15.37
C ARG A 219 -3.10 4.78 -16.51
N ASN A 220 -2.62 5.14 -17.71
CA ASN A 220 -2.71 4.27 -18.88
C ASN A 220 -1.90 2.98 -18.71
N PHE A 221 -0.80 3.02 -17.94
CA PHE A 221 -0.07 1.81 -17.54
C PHE A 221 -0.95 0.91 -16.66
N VAL A 222 -1.64 1.46 -15.64
CA VAL A 222 -2.55 0.71 -14.75
C VAL A 222 -3.69 0.07 -15.56
N ILE A 223 -4.33 0.83 -16.45
CA ILE A 223 -5.38 0.33 -17.35
C ILE A 223 -4.87 -0.85 -18.18
N GLY A 224 -3.63 -0.77 -18.70
CA GLY A 224 -2.99 -1.87 -19.40
C GLY A 224 -2.68 -3.09 -18.52
N GLN A 225 -2.45 -2.91 -17.22
CA GLN A 225 -2.32 -4.05 -16.28
C GLN A 225 -3.68 -4.69 -16.01
N MET A 226 -4.75 -3.90 -15.89
CA MET A 226 -6.13 -4.42 -15.72
C MET A 226 -6.55 -5.26 -16.94
N GLU A 227 -6.22 -4.83 -18.14
CA GLU A 227 -6.48 -5.60 -19.37
C GLU A 227 -5.69 -6.92 -19.38
N LYS A 228 -4.39 -6.89 -19.08
CA LYS A 228 -3.55 -8.11 -18.98
C LYS A 228 -4.00 -9.09 -17.90
N ALA A 229 -4.61 -8.58 -16.83
CA ALA A 229 -5.19 -9.40 -15.77
C ALA A 229 -6.58 -9.94 -16.12
N GLY A 230 -7.17 -9.53 -17.26
CA GLY A 230 -8.49 -9.97 -17.72
C GLY A 230 -9.67 -9.21 -17.08
N TYR A 231 -9.42 -8.12 -16.40
CA TYR A 231 -10.48 -7.28 -15.82
C TYR A 231 -11.12 -6.33 -16.85
N LEU A 232 -10.41 -6.02 -17.94
CA LEU A 232 -10.87 -5.20 -19.04
C LEU A 232 -10.63 -5.94 -20.35
N THR A 233 -11.53 -5.74 -21.31
CA THR A 233 -11.31 -6.13 -22.71
C THR A 233 -10.42 -5.12 -23.42
N GLU A 234 -9.82 -5.50 -24.55
CA GLU A 234 -9.02 -4.59 -25.38
C GLU A 234 -9.83 -3.37 -25.84
N ALA A 235 -11.09 -3.59 -26.25
CA ALA A 235 -12.00 -2.52 -26.66
C ALA A 235 -12.29 -1.52 -25.52
N GLN A 236 -12.52 -2.02 -24.30
CA GLN A 236 -12.70 -1.16 -23.13
C GLN A 236 -11.44 -0.35 -22.81
N ARG A 237 -10.26 -1.01 -22.80
CA ARG A 237 -8.98 -0.32 -22.61
C ARG A 237 -8.80 0.82 -23.62
N ASP A 238 -9.08 0.59 -24.89
CA ASP A 238 -8.85 1.57 -25.95
C ASP A 238 -9.87 2.72 -25.93
N SER A 239 -11.08 2.47 -25.41
CA SER A 239 -12.11 3.52 -25.26
C SER A 239 -11.82 4.51 -24.12
N ILE A 240 -11.01 4.12 -23.12
CA ILE A 240 -10.76 4.90 -21.91
C ILE A 240 -9.31 5.43 -21.81
N ARG A 241 -8.49 5.19 -22.82
CA ARG A 241 -7.13 5.74 -22.95
C ARG A 241 -7.13 7.08 -23.66
#